data_e46c8d6e2ce613462182da6c62fbf6e0
#
_entry.id   e46c8d6e2ce613462182da6c62fbf6e0
#
_cell.length_a   1.000
_cell.length_b   1.000
_cell.length_c   1.000
_cell.angle_alpha   90.00
_cell.angle_beta   90.00
_cell.angle_gamma   90.00
#
_symmetry.space_group_name_H-M   'P 1'
#
loop_
_entity.id
_entity.type
_entity.pdbx_description
1 polymer ?
#
loop_
_entity_poly.entity_id
_entity_poly.type
_entity_poly.pdbx_seq_one_letter_code
_entity_poly.pdbx_strand_id
1 'polypeptide(L)'
;DNYGNIQKMESYSLGTNWAPVKLLETRTYSYGDTNWKDKLTEFDGDSITYDKNGNPLTYRDDMTFEWENGRIINNINTSDKAIQMSYDSNGMRTQKSVDGVKTNYYYDSSNNLFALTQGNDTLFFYYDNSGEVMSVSCNGTMYFYIKDLQGDITEIVDKDGKAVAEYAYDAWGNMLTEDNGTLTIGKLNPFRYRSYVYDEETGLYYLQSRYYDPLTGRFLNADVYADTQSGTPLSTNMFAYCENNALNKSDDEGKDAWWIQSPNSANGKGHTSLLLKEKSGYWWYFYWGPSSIQLLF
;
A
#
# COMPACT_ATOMS: atom_id res chain seq x y z
N ASP A 1 19.22 2.34 -8.93
CA ASP A 1 20.04 2.96 -9.97
C ASP A 1 20.22 4.48 -9.73
N ASN A 2 20.80 5.18 -10.67
CA ASN A 2 21.04 6.64 -10.55
C ASN A 2 19.76 7.48 -10.61
N TYR A 3 18.63 6.91 -10.95
CA TYR A 3 17.32 7.56 -11.02
C TYR A 3 16.45 7.24 -9.79
N GLY A 4 17.02 6.57 -8.78
CA GLY A 4 16.30 6.17 -7.59
C GLY A 4 15.37 4.97 -7.80
N ASN A 5 15.56 4.17 -8.83
CA ASN A 5 14.74 2.99 -9.08
C ASN A 5 15.25 1.77 -8.33
N ILE A 6 14.36 1.00 -7.74
CA ILE A 6 14.63 -0.31 -7.17
C ILE A 6 14.94 -1.26 -8.33
N GLN A 7 16.09 -1.94 -8.29
CA GLN A 7 16.49 -2.90 -9.33
C GLN A 7 16.26 -4.35 -8.91
N LYS A 8 16.32 -4.61 -7.61
CA LYS A 8 16.14 -5.93 -7.04
C LYS A 8 15.65 -5.81 -5.60
N MET A 9 14.78 -6.71 -5.19
CA MET A 9 14.36 -6.90 -3.81
C MET A 9 14.56 -8.36 -3.43
N GLU A 10 15.14 -8.60 -2.27
CA GLU A 10 15.39 -9.96 -1.77
C GLU A 10 14.83 -10.11 -0.35
N SER A 11 14.09 -11.20 -0.12
CA SER A 11 13.57 -11.56 1.19
C SER A 11 14.32 -12.75 1.75
N TYR A 12 14.63 -12.70 3.05
CA TYR A 12 15.41 -13.74 3.72
C TYR A 12 14.73 -14.21 5.00
N SER A 13 14.88 -15.50 5.33
CA SER A 13 14.60 -15.99 6.67
C SER A 13 15.70 -15.59 7.63
N LEU A 14 15.34 -15.43 8.92
CA LEU A 14 16.28 -15.08 9.99
C LEU A 14 16.74 -16.30 10.77
N GLY A 15 18.02 -16.27 11.15
CA GLY A 15 18.58 -17.16 12.19
C GLY A 15 18.35 -16.63 13.60
N THR A 16 18.71 -17.42 14.60
CA THR A 16 18.58 -17.08 16.04
C THR A 16 19.39 -15.86 16.46
N ASN A 17 20.39 -15.46 15.67
CA ASN A 17 21.23 -14.28 15.87
C ASN A 17 20.80 -13.10 14.97
N TRP A 18 19.61 -13.16 14.37
CA TRP A 18 19.05 -12.16 13.45
C TRP A 18 19.82 -11.98 12.13
N ALA A 19 20.78 -12.86 11.83
CA ALA A 19 21.47 -12.85 10.54
C ALA A 19 20.58 -13.50 9.46
N PRO A 20 20.66 -13.02 8.20
CA PRO A 20 20.03 -13.69 7.06
C PRO A 20 20.57 -15.11 6.93
N VAL A 21 19.68 -16.10 6.83
CA VAL A 21 20.07 -17.52 6.74
C VAL A 21 19.74 -18.10 5.39
N LYS A 22 18.55 -17.85 4.90
CA LYS A 22 18.07 -18.44 3.66
C LYS A 22 17.32 -17.40 2.84
N LEU A 23 17.74 -17.24 1.59
CA LEU A 23 16.99 -16.48 0.60
C LEU A 23 15.63 -17.17 0.39
N LEU A 24 14.55 -16.42 0.55
CA LEU A 24 13.19 -16.87 0.37
C LEU A 24 12.66 -16.50 -1.01
N GLU A 25 12.90 -15.25 -1.43
CA GLU A 25 12.39 -14.70 -2.66
C GLU A 25 13.34 -13.65 -3.22
N THR A 26 13.39 -13.53 -4.53
CA THR A 26 14.05 -12.44 -5.25
C THR A 26 13.07 -11.87 -6.25
N ARG A 27 12.88 -10.57 -6.24
CA ARG A 27 12.08 -9.81 -7.21
C ARG A 27 13.00 -8.95 -8.06
N THR A 28 12.79 -8.94 -9.36
CA THR A 28 13.64 -8.25 -10.33
C THR A 28 12.86 -7.17 -11.08
N TYR A 29 13.52 -6.06 -11.38
CA TYR A 29 12.93 -4.86 -11.96
C TYR A 29 13.74 -4.41 -13.17
N SER A 30 13.08 -4.13 -14.30
CA SER A 30 13.71 -3.59 -15.51
C SER A 30 13.09 -2.25 -15.91
N TYR A 31 13.93 -1.30 -16.33
CA TYR A 31 13.56 0.07 -16.72
C TYR A 31 14.09 0.35 -18.13
N GLY A 32 13.40 -0.17 -19.13
CA GLY A 32 13.82 -0.14 -20.54
C GLY A 32 13.42 1.12 -21.32
N ASP A 33 12.57 2.01 -20.76
CA ASP A 33 12.16 3.23 -21.46
C ASP A 33 13.32 4.22 -21.58
N THR A 34 13.63 4.62 -22.82
CA THR A 34 14.76 5.51 -23.09
C THR A 34 14.48 6.96 -22.73
N ASN A 35 13.21 7.36 -22.76
CA ASN A 35 12.77 8.75 -22.54
C ASN A 35 12.33 8.99 -21.11
N TRP A 36 11.79 7.98 -20.44
CA TRP A 36 11.29 8.06 -19.06
C TRP A 36 11.85 6.93 -18.21
N LYS A 37 12.98 7.20 -17.58
CA LYS A 37 13.80 6.21 -16.86
C LYS A 37 13.16 5.62 -15.61
N ASP A 38 12.14 6.28 -15.07
CA ASP A 38 11.46 5.83 -13.87
C ASP A 38 10.33 4.82 -14.16
N LYS A 39 9.94 4.62 -15.42
CA LYS A 39 8.91 3.66 -15.80
C LYS A 39 9.43 2.23 -15.66
N LEU A 40 8.79 1.45 -14.81
CA LEU A 40 9.03 0.01 -14.67
C LEU A 40 8.48 -0.70 -15.90
N THR A 41 9.36 -1.24 -16.75
CA THR A 41 8.95 -1.87 -18.02
C THR A 41 8.82 -3.39 -17.92
N GLU A 42 9.35 -3.98 -16.84
CA GLU A 42 9.24 -5.41 -16.57
C GLU A 42 9.39 -5.66 -15.05
N PHE A 43 8.59 -6.55 -14.50
CA PHE A 43 8.65 -7.00 -13.13
C PHE A 43 8.58 -8.53 -13.08
N ASP A 44 9.61 -9.18 -12.54
CA ASP A 44 9.76 -10.64 -12.45
C ASP A 44 9.51 -11.41 -13.77
N GLY A 45 9.82 -10.77 -14.91
CA GLY A 45 9.60 -11.32 -16.25
C GLY A 45 8.31 -10.87 -16.91
N ASP A 46 7.37 -10.29 -16.16
CA ASP A 46 6.12 -9.74 -16.72
C ASP A 46 6.37 -8.37 -17.34
N SER A 47 6.06 -8.23 -18.64
CA SER A 47 6.21 -6.97 -19.35
C SER A 47 5.10 -5.99 -19.00
N ILE A 48 5.47 -4.74 -18.72
CA ILE A 48 4.56 -3.64 -18.40
C ILE A 48 4.53 -2.64 -19.55
N THR A 49 3.36 -2.38 -20.10
CA THR A 49 3.15 -1.38 -21.15
C THR A 49 2.40 -0.18 -20.60
N TYR A 50 2.63 0.99 -21.22
CA TYR A 50 2.10 2.26 -20.75
C TYR A 50 1.42 3.05 -21.86
N ASP A 51 0.47 3.89 -21.48
CA ASP A 51 -0.02 4.97 -22.33
C ASP A 51 0.99 6.14 -22.38
N LYS A 52 0.62 7.20 -23.13
CA LYS A 52 1.47 8.40 -23.28
C LYS A 52 1.60 9.24 -22.00
N ASN A 53 0.69 9.05 -21.05
CA ASN A 53 0.67 9.78 -19.77
C ASN A 53 1.47 9.05 -18.67
N GLY A 54 2.00 7.85 -18.97
CA GLY A 54 2.72 7.01 -18.00
C GLY A 54 1.79 6.17 -17.13
N ASN A 55 0.55 5.92 -17.57
CA ASN A 55 -0.35 4.99 -16.91
C ASN A 55 -0.14 3.59 -17.48
N PRO A 56 -0.01 2.53 -16.66
CA PRO A 56 0.13 1.16 -17.16
C PRO A 56 -1.15 0.70 -17.89
N LEU A 57 -0.98 0.02 -19.03
CA LEU A 57 -2.04 -0.63 -19.77
C LEU A 57 -2.07 -2.14 -19.47
N THR A 58 -0.88 -2.74 -19.34
CA THR A 58 -0.68 -4.11 -18.86
C THR A 58 0.25 -4.09 -17.66
N TYR A 59 0.10 -5.05 -16.76
CA TYR A 59 0.86 -5.11 -15.53
C TYR A 59 1.12 -6.57 -15.10
N ARG A 60 1.79 -6.78 -13.97
CA ARG A 60 2.01 -8.10 -13.39
C ARG A 60 0.71 -8.91 -13.27
N ASP A 61 0.82 -10.22 -13.21
CA ASP A 61 -0.30 -11.16 -13.02
C ASP A 61 -1.43 -10.98 -14.06
N ASP A 62 -1.06 -10.65 -15.31
CA ASP A 62 -1.98 -10.40 -16.42
C ASP A 62 -3.01 -9.28 -16.17
N MET A 63 -2.78 -8.40 -15.21
CA MET A 63 -3.65 -7.24 -14.98
C MET A 63 -3.61 -6.29 -16.17
N THR A 64 -4.80 -5.80 -16.55
CA THR A 64 -4.96 -4.75 -17.56
C THR A 64 -5.79 -3.60 -17.01
N PHE A 65 -5.49 -2.39 -17.47
CA PHE A 65 -6.13 -1.16 -16.98
C PHE A 65 -6.71 -0.33 -18.12
N GLU A 66 -7.85 0.27 -17.85
CA GLU A 66 -8.42 1.34 -18.68
C GLU A 66 -8.46 2.63 -17.86
N TRP A 67 -7.99 3.72 -18.48
CA TRP A 67 -7.82 5.02 -17.82
C TRP A 67 -8.71 6.07 -18.43
N GLU A 68 -9.31 6.92 -17.59
CA GLU A 68 -10.10 8.07 -17.99
C GLU A 68 -9.47 9.37 -17.46
N ASN A 69 -9.81 10.49 -18.09
CA ASN A 69 -9.40 11.84 -17.68
C ASN A 69 -7.87 11.96 -17.44
N GLY A 70 -7.09 11.16 -18.16
CA GLY A 70 -5.64 11.19 -18.16
C GLY A 70 -4.98 10.36 -17.06
N ARG A 71 -5.63 10.01 -15.95
CA ARG A 71 -5.01 9.30 -14.83
C ARG A 71 -5.94 8.56 -13.87
N ILE A 72 -7.23 8.55 -14.11
CA ILE A 72 -8.24 7.89 -13.29
C ILE A 72 -8.48 6.49 -13.83
N ILE A 73 -8.36 5.44 -12.99
CA ILE A 73 -8.64 4.07 -13.39
C ILE A 73 -10.16 3.87 -13.50
N ASN A 74 -10.64 3.55 -14.69
CA ASN A 74 -12.05 3.21 -14.90
C ASN A 74 -12.29 1.71 -14.76
N ASN A 75 -11.45 0.89 -15.40
CA ASN A 75 -11.55 -0.57 -15.34
C ASN A 75 -10.20 -1.20 -15.00
N ILE A 76 -10.27 -2.30 -14.24
CA ILE A 76 -9.16 -3.23 -14.02
C ILE A 76 -9.69 -4.62 -14.36
N ASN A 77 -8.95 -5.37 -15.19
CA ASN A 77 -9.22 -6.79 -15.37
C ASN A 77 -8.02 -7.57 -14.82
N THR A 78 -8.30 -8.60 -14.06
CA THR A 78 -7.34 -9.64 -13.66
C THR A 78 -7.63 -10.91 -14.44
N SER A 79 -6.89 -11.98 -14.20
CA SER A 79 -7.13 -13.28 -14.85
C SER A 79 -8.54 -13.84 -14.59
N ASP A 80 -9.20 -13.43 -13.48
CA ASP A 80 -10.47 -14.01 -13.00
C ASP A 80 -11.53 -12.97 -12.60
N LYS A 81 -11.21 -11.66 -12.60
CA LYS A 81 -12.12 -10.59 -12.15
C LYS A 81 -12.21 -9.46 -13.16
N ALA A 82 -13.42 -8.90 -13.27
CA ALA A 82 -13.68 -7.64 -13.96
C ALA A 82 -14.08 -6.59 -12.91
N ILE A 83 -13.28 -5.52 -12.79
CA ILE A 83 -13.44 -4.50 -11.77
C ILE A 83 -13.69 -3.16 -12.45
N GLN A 84 -14.79 -2.51 -12.08
CA GLN A 84 -15.14 -1.19 -12.58
C GLN A 84 -15.15 -0.18 -11.42
N MET A 85 -14.57 0.99 -11.65
CA MET A 85 -14.48 2.08 -10.68
C MET A 85 -15.34 3.25 -11.13
N SER A 86 -15.89 4.00 -10.16
CA SER A 86 -16.56 5.28 -10.40
C SER A 86 -16.05 6.32 -9.40
N TYR A 87 -15.96 7.57 -9.85
CA TYR A 87 -15.40 8.67 -9.07
C TYR A 87 -16.34 9.87 -9.08
N ASP A 88 -16.20 10.71 -8.08
CA ASP A 88 -16.88 12.02 -8.08
C ASP A 88 -16.09 13.07 -8.90
N SER A 89 -16.60 14.32 -8.90
CA SER A 89 -15.95 15.43 -9.61
C SER A 89 -14.59 15.84 -9.03
N ASN A 90 -14.26 15.42 -7.81
CA ASN A 90 -12.99 15.69 -7.13
C ASN A 90 -11.97 14.57 -7.34
N GLY A 91 -12.36 13.49 -8.05
CA GLY A 91 -11.52 12.33 -8.28
C GLY A 91 -11.51 11.31 -7.13
N MET A 92 -12.43 11.45 -6.15
CA MET A 92 -12.59 10.46 -5.07
C MET A 92 -13.42 9.28 -5.56
N ARG A 93 -12.94 8.05 -5.30
CA ARG A 93 -13.61 6.81 -5.70
C ARG A 93 -14.91 6.60 -4.91
N THR A 94 -16.04 6.73 -5.58
CA THR A 94 -17.38 6.58 -4.96
C THR A 94 -17.96 5.18 -5.07
N GLN A 95 -17.51 4.38 -6.04
CA GLN A 95 -17.99 3.01 -6.22
C GLN A 95 -16.88 2.10 -6.79
N LYS A 96 -16.83 0.86 -6.34
CA LYS A 96 -16.12 -0.26 -6.95
C LYS A 96 -17.13 -1.37 -7.24
N SER A 97 -17.11 -1.92 -8.44
CA SER A 97 -17.94 -3.06 -8.83
C SER A 97 -17.01 -4.21 -9.25
N VAL A 98 -17.09 -5.33 -8.56
CA VAL A 98 -16.32 -6.55 -8.85
C VAL A 98 -17.29 -7.61 -9.34
N ASP A 99 -17.19 -8.01 -10.61
CA ASP A 99 -18.09 -8.97 -11.25
C ASP A 99 -19.58 -8.62 -11.04
N GLY A 100 -19.89 -7.31 -11.01
CA GLY A 100 -21.24 -6.78 -10.78
C GLY A 100 -21.64 -6.57 -9.32
N VAL A 101 -20.83 -7.02 -8.34
CA VAL A 101 -21.06 -6.73 -6.91
C VAL A 101 -20.53 -5.34 -6.61
N LYS A 102 -21.42 -4.45 -6.19
CA LYS A 102 -21.11 -3.03 -5.98
C LYS A 102 -20.82 -2.71 -4.52
N THR A 103 -19.70 -2.04 -4.29
CA THR A 103 -19.32 -1.41 -3.03
C THR A 103 -19.33 0.09 -3.22
N ASN A 104 -20.09 0.83 -2.39
CA ASN A 104 -20.15 2.28 -2.44
C ASN A 104 -19.36 2.87 -1.27
N TYR A 105 -18.65 3.96 -1.53
CA TYR A 105 -17.80 4.67 -0.59
C TYR A 105 -18.31 6.08 -0.36
N TYR A 106 -18.37 6.52 0.88
CA TYR A 106 -18.89 7.82 1.28
C TYR A 106 -17.84 8.57 2.10
N TYR A 107 -17.53 9.79 1.70
CA TYR A 107 -16.48 10.61 2.30
C TYR A 107 -17.06 11.83 3.00
N ASP A 108 -16.43 12.24 4.10
CA ASP A 108 -16.74 13.50 4.78
C ASP A 108 -16.06 14.69 4.08
N SER A 109 -16.23 15.90 4.64
CA SER A 109 -15.65 17.13 4.11
C SER A 109 -14.12 17.19 4.18
N SER A 110 -13.49 16.29 4.95
CA SER A 110 -12.03 16.14 5.08
C SER A 110 -11.49 15.01 4.21
N ASN A 111 -12.32 14.43 3.33
CA ASN A 111 -12.03 13.26 2.50
C ASN A 111 -11.77 11.96 3.30
N ASN A 112 -12.19 11.88 4.56
CA ASN A 112 -12.15 10.63 5.29
C ASN A 112 -13.29 9.72 4.83
N LEU A 113 -13.00 8.44 4.60
CA LEU A 113 -14.02 7.43 4.30
C LEU A 113 -14.88 7.19 5.55
N PHE A 114 -16.03 7.84 5.66
CA PHE A 114 -16.86 7.69 6.85
C PHE A 114 -17.88 6.55 6.78
N ALA A 115 -18.21 6.08 5.57
CA ALA A 115 -19.11 4.93 5.41
C ALA A 115 -18.81 4.13 4.14
N LEU A 116 -19.18 2.84 4.18
CA LEU A 116 -19.13 1.91 3.07
C LEU A 116 -20.41 1.07 3.07
N THR A 117 -20.97 0.80 1.87
CA THR A 117 -22.10 -0.13 1.72
C THR A 117 -21.83 -1.17 0.65
N GLN A 118 -22.22 -2.43 0.90
CA GLN A 118 -22.22 -3.50 -0.08
C GLN A 118 -23.45 -4.40 0.14
N GLY A 119 -24.33 -4.46 -0.84
CA GLY A 119 -25.61 -5.16 -0.69
C GLY A 119 -26.42 -4.58 0.47
N ASN A 120 -26.70 -5.40 1.49
CA ASN A 120 -27.42 -5.00 2.71
C ASN A 120 -26.48 -4.61 3.86
N ASP A 121 -25.18 -4.75 3.68
CA ASP A 121 -24.21 -4.47 4.71
C ASP A 121 -23.79 -2.99 4.68
N THR A 122 -23.62 -2.42 5.87
CA THR A 122 -23.23 -1.02 6.07
C THR A 122 -22.15 -0.94 7.15
N LEU A 123 -21.04 -0.29 6.80
CA LEU A 123 -19.96 0.05 7.73
C LEU A 123 -19.94 1.56 7.94
N PHE A 124 -19.80 2.01 9.20
CA PHE A 124 -19.50 3.40 9.56
C PHE A 124 -18.16 3.45 10.28
N PHE A 125 -17.25 4.30 9.81
CA PHE A 125 -15.92 4.45 10.35
C PHE A 125 -15.84 5.68 11.25
N TYR A 126 -15.10 5.56 12.35
CA TYR A 126 -14.94 6.62 13.35
C TYR A 126 -13.47 6.96 13.51
N TYR A 127 -13.19 8.24 13.51
CA TYR A 127 -11.86 8.81 13.55
C TYR A 127 -11.63 9.56 14.86
N ASP A 128 -10.39 9.64 15.28
CA ASP A 128 -9.98 10.51 16.38
C ASP A 128 -9.79 11.97 15.90
N ASN A 129 -9.37 12.84 16.83
CA ASN A 129 -9.15 14.26 16.54
C ASN A 129 -7.93 14.52 15.62
N SER A 130 -7.05 13.55 15.43
CA SER A 130 -5.91 13.62 14.52
C SER A 130 -6.23 13.10 13.11
N GLY A 131 -7.44 12.58 12.90
CA GLY A 131 -7.87 12.00 11.61
C GLY A 131 -7.50 10.53 11.46
N GLU A 132 -7.09 9.86 12.55
CA GLU A 132 -6.76 8.43 12.54
C GLU A 132 -8.02 7.59 12.74
N VAL A 133 -8.26 6.60 11.85
CA VAL A 133 -9.39 5.68 12.02
C VAL A 133 -9.19 4.81 13.25
N MET A 134 -10.19 4.79 14.16
CA MET A 134 -10.11 4.10 15.46
C MET A 134 -11.05 2.91 15.59
N SER A 135 -12.23 3.00 14.98
CA SER A 135 -13.25 1.98 15.15
C SER A 135 -14.22 1.97 13.98
N VAL A 136 -15.02 0.92 13.91
CA VAL A 136 -16.02 0.72 12.85
C VAL A 136 -17.28 0.11 13.43
N SER A 137 -18.44 0.62 13.02
CA SER A 137 -19.72 -0.05 13.23
C SER A 137 -20.07 -0.84 11.96
N CYS A 138 -20.20 -2.14 12.08
CA CYS A 138 -20.67 -3.02 11.01
C CYS A 138 -22.07 -3.50 11.34
N ASN A 139 -23.07 -3.09 10.57
CA ASN A 139 -24.48 -3.42 10.79
C ASN A 139 -24.97 -3.14 12.23
N GLY A 140 -24.47 -2.04 12.83
CA GLY A 140 -24.80 -1.63 14.19
C GLY A 140 -23.95 -2.28 15.30
N THR A 141 -23.04 -3.20 14.97
CA THR A 141 -22.11 -3.79 15.93
C THR A 141 -20.76 -3.07 15.87
N MET A 142 -20.25 -2.62 17.02
CA MET A 142 -18.98 -1.90 17.13
C MET A 142 -17.78 -2.85 17.18
N TYR A 143 -16.72 -2.48 16.45
CA TYR A 143 -15.40 -3.10 16.46
C TYR A 143 -14.33 -2.03 16.54
N PHE A 144 -13.14 -2.41 16.99
CA PHE A 144 -12.04 -1.48 17.21
C PHE A 144 -10.79 -1.97 16.48
N TYR A 145 -10.03 -1.01 15.93
CA TYR A 145 -8.77 -1.29 15.26
C TYR A 145 -7.62 -1.30 16.26
N ILE A 146 -6.82 -2.33 16.21
CA ILE A 146 -5.50 -2.36 16.83
C ILE A 146 -4.48 -2.06 15.75
N LYS A 147 -3.65 -1.06 16.01
CA LYS A 147 -2.64 -0.60 15.08
C LYS A 147 -1.24 -0.73 15.69
N ASP A 148 -0.25 -0.93 14.84
CA ASP A 148 1.13 -0.77 15.23
C ASP A 148 1.55 0.70 15.24
N LEU A 149 2.85 0.95 15.52
CA LEU A 149 3.39 2.32 15.59
C LEU A 149 3.42 3.04 14.22
N GLN A 150 3.27 2.30 13.14
CA GLN A 150 3.27 2.83 11.78
C GLN A 150 1.86 3.13 11.27
N GLY A 151 0.84 2.82 12.06
CA GLY A 151 -0.57 2.98 11.68
C GLY A 151 -1.12 1.81 10.87
N ASP A 152 -0.37 0.70 10.78
CA ASP A 152 -0.83 -0.53 10.13
C ASP A 152 -1.89 -1.18 11.01
N ILE A 153 -3.04 -1.53 10.44
CA ILE A 153 -4.07 -2.27 11.18
C ILE A 153 -3.62 -3.72 11.30
N THR A 154 -3.33 -4.16 12.53
CA THR A 154 -2.88 -5.52 12.80
C THR A 154 -4.00 -6.43 13.27
N GLU A 155 -5.02 -5.88 13.93
CA GLU A 155 -6.17 -6.64 14.39
C GLU A 155 -7.46 -5.80 14.31
N ILE A 156 -8.58 -6.48 14.14
CA ILE A 156 -9.91 -5.95 14.43
C ILE A 156 -10.43 -6.72 15.64
N VAL A 157 -10.81 -6.02 16.70
CA VAL A 157 -11.31 -6.63 17.94
C VAL A 157 -12.77 -6.25 18.21
N ASP A 158 -13.50 -7.14 18.86
CA ASP A 158 -14.84 -6.85 19.36
C ASP A 158 -14.81 -6.03 20.66
N LYS A 159 -15.99 -5.74 21.22
CA LYS A 159 -16.15 -4.98 22.47
C LYS A 159 -15.49 -5.63 23.71
N ASP A 160 -15.20 -6.92 23.64
CA ASP A 160 -14.58 -7.70 24.74
C ASP A 160 -13.06 -7.85 24.52
N GLY A 161 -12.52 -7.21 23.47
CA GLY A 161 -11.10 -7.25 23.11
C GLY A 161 -10.67 -8.54 22.41
N LYS A 162 -11.61 -9.36 21.93
CA LYS A 162 -11.32 -10.56 21.19
C LYS A 162 -11.09 -10.24 19.72
N ALA A 163 -9.97 -10.72 19.16
CA ALA A 163 -9.67 -10.58 17.74
C ALA A 163 -10.72 -11.31 16.88
N VAL A 164 -11.21 -10.62 15.85
CA VAL A 164 -12.17 -11.12 14.86
C VAL A 164 -11.58 -11.10 13.44
N ALA A 165 -10.46 -10.40 13.24
CA ALA A 165 -9.60 -10.46 12.07
C ALA A 165 -8.18 -10.07 12.49
N GLU A 166 -7.17 -10.63 11.81
CA GLU A 166 -5.75 -10.41 12.10
C GLU A 166 -4.95 -10.26 10.81
N TYR A 167 -4.01 -9.32 10.79
CA TYR A 167 -3.20 -8.98 9.63
C TYR A 167 -1.73 -8.78 10.01
N ALA A 168 -0.83 -9.18 9.12
CA ALA A 168 0.58 -8.86 9.23
C ALA A 168 1.13 -8.45 7.86
N TYR A 169 2.04 -7.50 7.85
CA TYR A 169 2.61 -6.93 6.64
C TYR A 169 4.13 -6.98 6.65
N ASP A 170 4.73 -6.95 5.48
CA ASP A 170 6.11 -6.56 5.34
C ASP A 170 6.25 -5.03 5.36
N ALA A 171 7.49 -4.54 5.24
CA ALA A 171 7.78 -3.11 5.24
C ALA A 171 7.11 -2.31 4.12
N TRP A 172 6.75 -2.97 3.04
CA TRP A 172 6.12 -2.37 1.87
C TRP A 172 4.60 -2.51 1.87
N GLY A 173 4.05 -3.20 2.86
CA GLY A 173 2.61 -3.43 2.95
C GLY A 173 2.13 -4.69 2.24
N ASN A 174 3.05 -5.57 1.79
CA ASN A 174 2.62 -6.89 1.33
C ASN A 174 2.05 -7.67 2.49
N MET A 175 0.91 -8.31 2.27
CA MET A 175 0.24 -9.11 3.27
C MET A 175 1.05 -10.39 3.53
N LEU A 176 1.58 -10.56 4.74
CA LEU A 176 2.28 -11.77 5.19
C LEU A 176 1.30 -12.76 5.84
N THR A 177 0.30 -12.24 6.53
CA THR A 177 -0.79 -13.01 7.14
C THR A 177 -2.08 -12.22 6.97
N GLU A 178 -3.12 -12.91 6.55
CA GLU A 178 -4.47 -12.38 6.47
C GLU A 178 -5.44 -13.41 7.02
N ASP A 179 -6.05 -13.11 8.16
CA ASP A 179 -7.19 -13.82 8.70
C ASP A 179 -8.36 -12.87 8.83
N ASN A 180 -9.25 -12.89 7.84
CA ASN A 180 -10.47 -12.09 7.84
C ASN A 180 -11.56 -12.67 8.77
N GLY A 181 -11.30 -13.77 9.45
CA GLY A 181 -12.29 -14.45 10.25
C GLY A 181 -13.54 -14.86 9.48
N THR A 182 -14.64 -15.01 10.18
CA THR A 182 -15.93 -15.44 9.58
C THR A 182 -16.99 -14.34 9.52
N LEU A 183 -16.74 -13.21 10.19
CA LEU A 183 -17.71 -12.13 10.33
C LEU A 183 -17.67 -11.19 9.10
N THR A 184 -18.80 -10.54 8.83
CA THR A 184 -18.93 -9.55 7.76
C THR A 184 -17.88 -8.43 7.84
N ILE A 185 -17.54 -7.99 9.05
CA ILE A 185 -16.54 -6.94 9.25
C ILE A 185 -15.17 -7.33 8.70
N GLY A 186 -14.70 -8.54 8.91
CA GLY A 186 -13.39 -8.98 8.40
C GLY A 186 -13.34 -9.00 6.87
N LYS A 187 -14.47 -9.36 6.22
CA LYS A 187 -14.59 -9.41 4.76
C LYS A 187 -14.73 -8.05 4.10
N LEU A 188 -15.42 -7.10 4.76
CA LEU A 188 -15.74 -5.80 4.18
C LEU A 188 -14.85 -4.66 4.68
N ASN A 189 -14.03 -4.90 5.72
CA ASN A 189 -13.08 -3.88 6.18
C ASN A 189 -12.09 -3.53 5.07
N PRO A 190 -12.05 -2.26 4.61
CA PRO A 190 -11.13 -1.89 3.55
C PRO A 190 -9.75 -1.52 4.08
N PHE A 191 -9.62 -1.15 5.36
CA PHE A 191 -8.38 -0.61 5.90
C PHE A 191 -7.36 -1.70 6.25
N ARG A 192 -6.10 -1.50 5.84
CA ARG A 192 -4.98 -2.44 6.06
C ARG A 192 -3.71 -1.65 6.43
N TYR A 193 -2.62 -1.87 5.70
CA TYR A 193 -1.33 -1.20 5.84
C TYR A 193 -1.48 0.33 5.84
N ARG A 194 -0.89 1.02 6.79
CA ARG A 194 -0.99 2.50 6.98
C ARG A 194 -2.44 3.01 7.05
N SER A 195 -3.38 2.15 7.41
CA SER A 195 -4.81 2.44 7.31
C SER A 195 -5.27 2.83 5.89
N TYR A 196 -4.53 2.47 4.84
CA TYR A 196 -4.94 2.67 3.45
C TYR A 196 -6.06 1.72 3.07
N VAL A 197 -6.83 2.12 2.07
CA VAL A 197 -7.90 1.30 1.50
C VAL A 197 -7.29 0.24 0.60
N TYR A 198 -7.45 -1.02 0.95
CA TYR A 198 -6.94 -2.18 0.23
C TYR A 198 -8.00 -2.75 -0.71
N ASP A 199 -7.62 -3.06 -1.93
CA ASP A 199 -8.44 -3.76 -2.91
C ASP A 199 -7.93 -5.21 -3.03
N GLU A 200 -8.61 -6.11 -2.32
CA GLU A 200 -8.23 -7.53 -2.20
C GLU A 200 -8.11 -8.22 -3.58
N GLU A 201 -8.95 -7.82 -4.52
CA GLU A 201 -9.02 -8.41 -5.87
C GLU A 201 -7.77 -8.16 -6.71
N THR A 202 -7.04 -7.08 -6.41
CA THR A 202 -5.84 -6.65 -7.16
C THR A 202 -4.57 -6.66 -6.32
N GLY A 203 -4.71 -6.68 -5.00
CA GLY A 203 -3.60 -6.49 -4.08
C GLY A 203 -3.06 -5.06 -4.03
N LEU A 204 -3.82 -4.09 -4.53
CA LEU A 204 -3.43 -2.68 -4.59
C LEU A 204 -4.02 -1.89 -3.43
N TYR A 205 -3.32 -0.83 -3.02
CA TYR A 205 -3.84 0.16 -2.08
C TYR A 205 -4.31 1.40 -2.84
N TYR A 206 -5.51 1.87 -2.53
CA TYR A 206 -6.06 3.12 -3.04
C TYR A 206 -5.72 4.26 -2.07
N LEU A 207 -4.83 5.15 -2.47
CA LEU A 207 -4.38 6.34 -1.73
C LEU A 207 -5.01 7.61 -2.33
N GLN A 208 -6.32 7.60 -2.55
CA GLN A 208 -7.14 8.69 -3.10
C GLN A 208 -6.66 9.17 -4.48
N SER A 209 -5.47 9.75 -4.61
CA SER A 209 -4.98 10.30 -5.88
C SER A 209 -4.28 9.27 -6.77
N ARG A 210 -3.75 8.18 -6.20
CA ARG A 210 -3.00 7.12 -6.89
C ARG A 210 -3.30 5.75 -6.28
N TYR A 211 -2.93 4.71 -7.04
CA TYR A 211 -2.87 3.34 -6.53
C TYR A 211 -1.43 2.95 -6.28
N TYR A 212 -1.19 2.38 -5.11
CA TYR A 212 0.09 1.86 -4.68
C TYR A 212 0.09 0.33 -4.77
N ASP A 213 1.13 -0.22 -5.36
CA ASP A 213 1.37 -1.66 -5.41
C ASP A 213 2.45 -2.05 -4.40
N PRO A 214 2.10 -2.72 -3.30
CA PRO A 214 3.09 -3.13 -2.30
C PRO A 214 4.06 -4.20 -2.82
N LEU A 215 3.66 -4.99 -3.83
CA LEU A 215 4.50 -6.03 -4.40
C LEU A 215 5.69 -5.46 -5.15
N THR A 216 5.45 -4.37 -5.90
CA THR A 216 6.52 -3.66 -6.61
C THR A 216 7.13 -2.53 -5.78
N GLY A 217 6.50 -2.14 -4.65
CA GLY A 217 6.92 -1.02 -3.82
C GLY A 217 6.76 0.35 -4.51
N ARG A 218 5.83 0.48 -5.47
CA ARG A 218 5.70 1.65 -6.34
C ARG A 218 4.24 2.06 -6.56
N PHE A 219 4.06 3.33 -6.89
CA PHE A 219 2.80 3.78 -7.49
C PHE A 219 2.63 3.25 -8.91
N LEU A 220 1.38 2.95 -9.30
CA LEU A 220 1.06 2.48 -10.66
C LEU A 220 1.34 3.54 -11.71
N ASN A 221 0.91 4.76 -11.45
CA ASN A 221 1.04 5.89 -12.38
C ASN A 221 1.89 7.02 -11.81
N ALA A 222 2.40 7.85 -12.70
CA ALA A 222 3.28 8.96 -12.34
C ALA A 222 2.56 9.97 -11.44
N ASP A 223 3.32 10.65 -10.58
CA ASP A 223 2.84 11.82 -9.85
C ASP A 223 2.46 12.98 -10.79
N VAL A 224 1.63 13.91 -10.30
CA VAL A 224 1.34 15.17 -11.00
C VAL A 224 2.48 16.17 -10.90
N TYR A 225 3.30 16.05 -9.85
CA TYR A 225 4.42 16.95 -9.56
C TYR A 225 5.68 16.14 -9.25
N ALA A 226 6.75 16.37 -10.02
CA ALA A 226 8.09 15.99 -9.58
C ALA A 226 8.58 17.10 -8.63
N ASP A 227 8.93 16.74 -7.39
CA ASP A 227 9.60 17.71 -6.51
C ASP A 227 11.03 17.96 -7.00
N THR A 228 11.22 19.07 -7.70
CA THR A 228 12.52 19.49 -8.21
C THR A 228 13.36 20.26 -7.19
N GLN A 229 12.84 20.49 -5.98
CA GLN A 229 13.50 21.34 -4.96
C GLN A 229 14.34 20.55 -3.97
N SER A 230 14.04 19.30 -3.70
CA SER A 230 14.76 18.50 -2.69
C SER A 230 16.16 18.04 -3.14
N GLY A 231 16.47 18.11 -4.44
CA GLY A 231 17.81 17.87 -4.98
C GLY A 231 18.27 16.41 -4.90
N THR A 232 17.38 15.47 -4.62
CA THR A 232 17.70 14.03 -4.64
C THR A 232 17.12 13.38 -5.89
N PRO A 233 17.75 12.33 -6.44
CA PRO A 233 17.16 11.55 -7.54
C PRO A 233 15.78 10.97 -7.21
N LEU A 234 15.53 10.67 -5.92
CA LEU A 234 14.28 10.09 -5.43
C LEU A 234 13.12 11.08 -5.45
N SER A 235 13.39 12.38 -5.23
CA SER A 235 12.34 13.41 -5.28
C SER A 235 11.83 13.67 -6.68
N THR A 236 12.60 13.33 -7.70
CA THR A 236 12.22 13.45 -9.11
C THR A 236 11.62 12.16 -9.67
N ASN A 237 11.68 11.04 -8.93
CA ASN A 237 11.11 9.78 -9.36
C ASN A 237 9.59 9.78 -9.11
N MET A 238 8.84 9.94 -10.19
CA MET A 238 7.38 10.16 -10.14
C MET A 238 6.58 8.90 -9.75
N PHE A 239 7.21 7.74 -9.63
CA PHE A 239 6.56 6.47 -9.26
C PHE A 239 7.02 5.95 -7.89
N ALA A 240 8.03 6.56 -7.27
CA ALA A 240 8.56 6.08 -6.00
C ALA A 240 7.55 6.31 -4.87
N TYR A 241 7.26 5.26 -4.11
CA TYR A 241 6.49 5.36 -2.87
C TYR A 241 7.43 5.76 -1.72
N CYS A 242 7.07 6.81 -1.00
CA CYS A 242 7.81 7.29 0.19
C CYS A 242 9.32 7.48 -0.05
N GLU A 243 9.74 7.87 -1.25
CA GLU A 243 11.18 7.94 -1.64
C GLU A 243 11.92 6.63 -1.35
N ASN A 244 11.31 5.48 -1.60
CA ASN A 244 11.81 4.13 -1.26
C ASN A 244 12.14 3.94 0.23
N ASN A 245 11.48 4.66 1.12
CA ASN A 245 11.66 4.58 2.57
C ASN A 245 10.33 4.39 3.29
N ALA A 246 9.63 3.34 2.92
CA ALA A 246 8.30 2.98 3.41
C ALA A 246 8.21 2.75 4.93
N LEU A 247 9.36 2.59 5.60
CA LEU A 247 9.41 2.45 7.04
C LEU A 247 9.26 3.74 7.83
N ASN A 248 9.88 4.79 7.33
CA ASN A 248 10.00 6.05 8.05
C ASN A 248 9.10 7.14 7.46
N LYS A 249 8.41 6.82 6.36
CA LYS A 249 7.53 7.75 5.66
C LYS A 249 6.20 7.09 5.36
N SER A 250 5.13 7.90 5.30
CA SER A 250 3.81 7.55 4.75
C SER A 250 3.42 8.55 3.67
N ASP A 251 2.49 8.17 2.83
CA ASP A 251 1.88 9.03 1.81
C ASP A 251 0.37 8.82 1.84
N ASP A 252 -0.33 9.55 2.70
CA ASP A 252 -1.73 9.29 3.04
C ASP A 252 -2.71 9.67 1.91
N GLU A 253 -2.28 10.57 1.01
CA GLU A 253 -3.10 11.04 -0.10
C GLU A 253 -2.57 10.61 -1.48
N GLY A 254 -1.44 9.91 -1.53
CA GLY A 254 -0.76 9.56 -2.78
C GLY A 254 -0.15 10.75 -3.50
N LYS A 255 0.27 11.80 -2.78
CA LYS A 255 0.82 13.05 -3.34
C LYS A 255 2.20 13.39 -2.82
N ASP A 256 2.46 13.18 -1.51
CA ASP A 256 3.68 13.57 -0.83
C ASP A 256 4.06 12.53 0.22
N ALA A 257 5.36 12.33 0.45
CA ALA A 257 5.86 11.45 1.50
C ALA A 257 6.19 12.24 2.77
N TRP A 258 5.61 11.86 3.90
CA TRP A 258 5.83 12.48 5.21
C TRP A 258 6.74 11.63 6.08
N TRP A 259 7.58 12.29 6.92
CA TRP A 259 8.37 11.60 7.93
C TRP A 259 7.49 11.15 9.09
N ILE A 260 7.46 9.85 9.37
CA ILE A 260 6.81 9.32 10.57
C ILE A 260 7.78 9.50 11.72
N GLN A 261 7.58 10.55 12.52
CA GLN A 261 8.27 10.73 13.78
C GLN A 261 7.38 10.19 14.89
N SER A 262 7.76 9.05 15.48
CA SER A 262 7.21 8.65 16.77
C SER A 262 8.08 9.21 17.90
N PRO A 263 7.68 10.33 18.55
CA PRO A 263 8.50 10.95 19.61
C PRO A 263 8.63 10.10 20.86
N ASN A 264 7.84 9.03 21.00
CA ASN A 264 7.74 8.21 22.21
C ASN A 264 8.26 6.78 22.08
N SER A 265 8.84 6.40 20.95
CA SER A 265 9.38 5.03 20.75
C SER A 265 10.67 4.74 21.53
N ALA A 266 11.22 5.73 22.26
CA ALA A 266 12.47 5.62 23.01
C ALA A 266 12.35 4.84 24.34
N ASN A 267 11.17 4.42 24.79
CA ASN A 267 10.97 3.72 26.05
C ASN A 267 11.01 2.18 25.95
N GLY A 268 11.96 1.62 25.21
CA GLY A 268 12.46 0.27 25.47
C GLY A 268 11.56 -0.92 25.13
N LYS A 269 10.45 -0.73 24.40
CA LYS A 269 9.57 -1.81 23.93
C LYS A 269 9.00 -1.59 22.51
N GLY A 270 9.65 -0.77 21.70
CA GLY A 270 9.22 -0.50 20.32
C GLY A 270 10.08 -1.26 19.34
N HIS A 271 9.47 -1.78 18.29
CA HIS A 271 10.15 -2.33 17.13
C HIS A 271 10.97 -1.22 16.47
N THR A 272 12.29 -1.36 16.51
CA THR A 272 13.19 -0.40 15.86
C THR A 272 13.61 -1.00 14.53
N SER A 273 13.21 -0.38 13.45
CA SER A 273 13.76 -0.69 12.13
C SER A 273 15.11 0.01 12.01
N LEU A 274 16.12 -0.70 11.57
CA LEU A 274 17.47 -0.17 11.42
C LEU A 274 17.83 -0.15 9.95
N LEU A 275 18.16 1.03 9.43
CA LEU A 275 18.74 1.21 8.12
C LEU A 275 20.23 1.42 8.27
N LEU A 276 21.04 0.49 7.78
CA LEU A 276 22.50 0.58 7.81
C LEU A 276 23.06 0.76 6.40
N LYS A 277 23.88 1.80 6.22
CA LYS A 277 24.64 2.00 5.00
C LYS A 277 26.05 1.43 5.16
N GLU A 278 26.42 0.49 4.33
CA GLU A 278 27.78 -0.05 4.29
C GLU A 278 28.72 0.91 3.54
N LYS A 279 30.03 0.83 3.82
CA LYS A 279 31.05 1.65 3.11
C LYS A 279 31.10 1.40 1.60
N SER A 280 30.59 0.26 1.14
CA SER A 280 30.41 -0.09 -0.28
C SER A 280 29.31 0.68 -0.98
N GLY A 281 28.44 1.41 -0.23
CA GLY A 281 27.31 2.13 -0.77
C GLY A 281 25.97 1.39 -0.70
N TYR A 282 25.99 0.12 -0.32
CA TYR A 282 24.76 -0.66 -0.13
C TYR A 282 24.03 -0.25 1.14
N TRP A 283 22.67 -0.31 1.08
CA TRP A 283 21.81 -0.07 2.23
C TRP A 283 21.24 -1.39 2.71
N TRP A 284 21.33 -1.62 4.02
CA TRP A 284 20.75 -2.78 4.68
C TRP A 284 19.54 -2.32 5.49
N TYR A 285 18.42 -2.99 5.25
CA TYR A 285 17.17 -2.75 5.96
C TYR A 285 16.84 -3.94 6.85
N PHE A 286 16.56 -3.66 8.12
CA PHE A 286 16.20 -4.66 9.11
C PHE A 286 14.79 -4.38 9.64
N TYR A 287 13.87 -5.28 9.36
CA TYR A 287 12.51 -5.28 9.89
C TYR A 287 12.34 -6.39 10.93
N TRP A 288 11.68 -6.07 12.05
CA TRP A 288 11.37 -7.01 13.11
C TRP A 288 9.96 -7.59 12.90
N GLY A 289 9.82 -8.66 12.14
CA GLY A 289 8.61 -9.48 12.05
C GLY A 289 8.85 -10.87 12.66
N PRO A 290 7.79 -11.64 12.93
CA PRO A 290 7.91 -12.94 13.59
C PRO A 290 8.77 -13.98 12.88
N SER A 291 9.16 -13.81 11.63
CA SER A 291 9.92 -14.81 10.86
C SER A 291 10.74 -14.34 9.66
N SER A 292 10.86 -13.05 9.32
CA SER A 292 11.60 -12.62 8.11
C SER A 292 12.30 -11.26 8.22
N ILE A 293 13.42 -11.10 7.49
CA ILE A 293 14.05 -9.80 7.18
C ILE A 293 13.89 -9.53 5.69
N GLN A 294 13.63 -8.27 5.32
CA GLN A 294 13.79 -7.80 3.97
C GLN A 294 15.07 -6.97 3.82
N LEU A 295 15.84 -7.27 2.79
CA LEU A 295 17.04 -6.53 2.40
C LEU A 295 16.75 -5.78 1.11
N LEU A 296 17.01 -4.47 1.10
CA LEU A 296 16.95 -3.62 -0.08
C LEU A 296 18.38 -3.31 -0.54
N PHE A 297 18.64 -3.51 -1.82
CA PHE A 297 19.90 -3.18 -2.48
C PHE A 297 19.74 -2.01 -3.43
#